data_5a1397ea6df486218d152f662a9e771c
#
_entry.id   5a1397ea6df486218d152f662a9e771c
#
_cell.length_a   1.000
_cell.length_b   1.000
_cell.length_c   1.000
_cell.angle_alpha   90.00
_cell.angle_beta   90.00
_cell.angle_gamma   90.00
#
_symmetry.space_group_name_H-M   'P 1'
#
loop_
_entity.id
_entity.type
_entity.pdbx_description
1 polymer ?
#
loop_
_entity_poly.entity_id
_entity_poly.type
_entity_poly.pdbx_seq_one_letter_code
_entity_poly.pdbx_strand_id
1 'polypeptide(L)'
;MRILFWISFTVLAFSACGPKKEMNRKLPFLGRFEVVKNESTGAVDTLYHKIDDFRFVNQDSTWITAETFADKIYVADFFFTTCPDICPKMKTQMLRVYDSMKLTDEVLFLSHTVDPKHDSVAVLKDFAERLSVESNRWHFVTGAKEDIYKHGQTSYMASVMEDGSGGLIHSGRFFLIDKERHVRGAYDGTDPASVDVLIKDIKKLMKTYEK
;
A
#
# COMPACT_ATOMS: atom_id res chain seq x y z
N MET A 1 -10.02 53.47 59.15
CA MET A 1 -9.72 52.01 59.18
C MET A 1 -9.96 51.49 57.78
N ARG A 2 -8.88 51.37 56.94
CA ARG A 2 -8.97 51.00 55.51
C ARG A 2 -8.49 49.56 55.38
N ILE A 3 -9.40 48.69 54.98
CA ILE A 3 -9.13 47.28 54.74
C ILE A 3 -8.78 47.16 53.27
N LEU A 4 -7.49 46.81 52.96
CA LEU A 4 -7.01 46.46 51.63
C LEU A 4 -7.33 44.99 51.37
N PHE A 5 -8.18 44.70 50.37
CA PHE A 5 -8.39 43.38 49.82
C PHE A 5 -7.28 43.06 48.77
N TRP A 6 -6.46 42.07 49.08
CA TRP A 6 -5.53 41.50 48.14
C TRP A 6 -6.27 40.43 47.31
N ILE A 7 -6.47 40.70 46.02
CA ILE A 7 -6.97 39.70 45.06
C ILE A 7 -5.76 38.96 44.52
N SER A 8 -5.60 37.70 44.95
CA SER A 8 -4.59 36.79 44.44
C SER A 8 -5.04 36.26 43.07
N PHE A 9 -4.37 36.64 41.99
CA PHE A 9 -4.64 36.21 40.62
C PHE A 9 -3.85 34.90 40.37
N THR A 10 -4.51 33.76 40.51
CA THR A 10 -3.91 32.46 40.20
C THR A 10 -3.90 32.26 38.71
N VAL A 11 -2.72 32.38 38.07
CA VAL A 11 -2.51 32.06 36.66
C VAL A 11 -2.46 30.53 36.49
N LEU A 12 -3.54 29.94 35.96
CA LEU A 12 -3.54 28.57 35.49
C LEU A 12 -2.72 28.48 34.21
N ALA A 13 -1.50 27.92 34.30
CA ALA A 13 -0.70 27.56 33.16
C ALA A 13 -1.34 26.32 32.47
N PHE A 14 -2.08 26.54 31.39
CA PHE A 14 -2.46 25.46 30.48
C PHE A 14 -1.20 24.93 29.77
N SER A 15 -0.70 23.81 30.22
CA SER A 15 0.28 23.03 29.47
C SER A 15 -0.35 22.53 28.17
N ALA A 16 -0.15 23.26 27.08
CA ALA A 16 -0.50 22.81 25.74
C ALA A 16 0.35 21.59 25.41
N CYS A 17 -0.22 20.38 25.50
CA CYS A 17 0.33 19.22 24.84
C CYS A 17 0.27 19.46 23.33
N GLY A 18 1.32 20.01 22.77
CA GLY A 18 1.50 20.12 21.34
C GLY A 18 1.58 18.73 20.70
N PRO A 19 1.13 18.54 19.44
CA PRO A 19 1.19 17.26 18.78
C PRO A 19 2.64 16.79 18.73
N LYS A 20 2.91 15.63 19.33
CA LYS A 20 4.22 14.98 19.29
C LYS A 20 4.66 14.82 17.83
N LYS A 21 5.87 15.29 17.55
CA LYS A 21 6.60 15.18 16.31
C LYS A 21 6.69 13.70 15.84
N GLU A 22 5.68 13.25 15.07
CA GLU A 22 5.62 11.89 14.48
C GLU A 22 6.62 11.69 13.32
N MET A 23 7.42 12.70 13.02
CA MET A 23 8.17 12.84 11.77
C MET A 23 9.45 12.00 11.67
N ASN A 24 9.81 11.18 12.67
CA ASN A 24 11.07 10.43 12.61
C ASN A 24 10.96 8.92 12.92
N ARG A 25 9.75 8.36 12.91
CA ARG A 25 9.57 6.93 13.13
C ARG A 25 9.72 6.19 11.81
N LYS A 26 10.66 5.24 11.73
CA LYS A 26 10.78 4.33 10.56
C LYS A 26 9.44 3.61 10.36
N LEU A 27 9.07 3.37 9.09
CA LEU A 27 7.88 2.58 8.80
C LEU A 27 8.06 1.14 9.31
N PRO A 28 7.01 0.51 9.85
CA PRO A 28 7.08 -0.86 10.33
C PRO A 28 7.30 -1.84 9.16
N PHE A 29 7.71 -3.05 9.50
CA PHE A 29 7.58 -4.22 8.63
C PHE A 29 6.27 -4.94 9.03
N LEU A 30 5.40 -5.18 8.06
CA LEU A 30 4.15 -5.90 8.28
C LEU A 30 4.29 -7.35 7.82
N GLY A 31 3.56 -8.23 8.47
CA GLY A 31 3.56 -9.65 8.17
C GLY A 31 4.28 -10.50 9.20
N ARG A 32 4.52 -11.76 8.85
CA ARG A 32 5.24 -12.71 9.71
C ARG A 32 6.71 -12.33 9.78
N PHE A 33 7.37 -12.72 10.84
CA PHE A 33 8.81 -12.61 10.97
C PHE A 33 9.36 -13.86 11.66
N GLU A 34 10.61 -14.17 11.38
CA GLU A 34 11.35 -15.25 12.03
C GLU A 34 12.58 -14.67 12.72
N VAL A 35 12.86 -15.14 13.93
CA VAL A 35 14.08 -14.77 14.65
C VAL A 35 15.09 -15.88 14.43
N VAL A 36 16.16 -15.59 13.73
CA VAL A 36 17.21 -16.54 13.38
C VAL A 36 18.45 -16.23 14.18
N LYS A 37 18.99 -17.24 14.88
CA LYS A 37 20.25 -17.14 15.59
C LYS A 37 21.38 -17.72 14.74
N ASN A 38 22.37 -16.92 14.45
CA ASN A 38 23.59 -17.41 13.77
C ASN A 38 24.39 -18.29 14.75
N GLU A 39 24.51 -19.56 14.44
CA GLU A 39 25.14 -20.54 15.32
C GLU A 39 26.66 -20.27 15.52
N SER A 40 27.34 -19.66 14.55
CA SER A 40 28.76 -19.40 14.59
C SER A 40 29.13 -18.10 15.34
N THR A 41 28.28 -17.08 15.29
CA THR A 41 28.53 -15.76 15.90
C THR A 41 27.68 -15.47 17.13
N GLY A 42 26.63 -16.25 17.36
CA GLY A 42 25.62 -16.00 18.40
C GLY A 42 24.73 -14.77 18.12
N ALA A 43 24.92 -14.09 16.98
CA ALA A 43 24.10 -12.93 16.61
C ALA A 43 22.66 -13.37 16.32
N VAL A 44 21.71 -12.54 16.75
CA VAL A 44 20.29 -12.73 16.49
C VAL A 44 19.87 -11.76 15.39
N ASP A 45 19.29 -12.29 14.33
CA ASP A 45 18.74 -11.51 13.20
C ASP A 45 17.23 -11.76 13.07
N THR A 46 16.53 -10.82 12.45
CA THR A 46 15.08 -10.91 12.23
C THR A 46 14.82 -10.90 10.73
N LEU A 47 14.31 -12.03 10.22
CA LEU A 47 13.87 -12.16 8.84
C LEU A 47 12.41 -11.75 8.74
N TYR A 48 12.18 -10.60 8.10
CA TYR A 48 10.84 -10.09 7.86
C TYR A 48 10.22 -10.70 6.61
N HIS A 49 8.90 -10.83 6.62
CA HIS A 49 8.12 -11.28 5.48
C HIS A 49 8.40 -10.43 4.24
N LYS A 50 8.51 -11.09 3.08
CA LYS A 50 8.66 -10.48 1.76
C LYS A 50 7.55 -10.94 0.83
N ILE A 51 7.23 -10.12 -0.16
CA ILE A 51 6.38 -10.53 -1.28
C ILE A 51 7.09 -11.66 -2.03
N ASP A 52 6.40 -12.78 -2.20
CA ASP A 52 6.89 -13.93 -2.96
C ASP A 52 7.13 -13.58 -4.44
N ASP A 53 7.93 -14.37 -5.13
CA ASP A 53 8.05 -14.26 -6.57
C ASP A 53 6.71 -14.57 -7.25
N PHE A 54 6.40 -13.82 -8.29
CA PHE A 54 5.17 -13.95 -9.04
C PHE A 54 5.40 -13.73 -10.53
N ARG A 55 4.44 -14.14 -11.34
CA ARG A 55 4.43 -13.93 -12.78
C ARG A 55 3.00 -13.80 -13.28
N PHE A 56 2.60 -12.59 -13.66
CA PHE A 56 1.29 -12.28 -14.20
C PHE A 56 1.43 -11.50 -15.52
N VAL A 57 0.38 -11.49 -16.36
CA VAL A 57 0.36 -10.71 -17.60
C VAL A 57 -0.36 -9.39 -17.35
N ASN A 58 0.18 -8.28 -17.86
CA ASN A 58 -0.45 -6.97 -17.73
C ASN A 58 -1.34 -6.60 -18.92
N GLN A 59 -1.93 -5.41 -18.87
CA GLN A 59 -2.79 -4.82 -19.90
C GLN A 59 -2.13 -4.69 -21.29
N ASP A 60 -0.80 -4.75 -21.40
CA ASP A 60 -0.07 -4.69 -22.67
C ASP A 60 0.51 -6.04 -23.10
N SER A 61 -0.05 -7.15 -22.60
CA SER A 61 0.42 -8.51 -22.87
C SER A 61 1.86 -8.77 -22.44
N THR A 62 2.39 -7.96 -21.53
CA THR A 62 3.76 -8.09 -20.99
C THR A 62 3.75 -8.86 -19.69
N TRP A 63 4.71 -9.77 -19.50
CA TRP A 63 4.90 -10.47 -18.25
C TRP A 63 5.49 -9.54 -17.19
N ILE A 64 4.78 -9.44 -16.07
CA ILE A 64 5.17 -8.69 -14.89
C ILE A 64 5.57 -9.67 -13.81
N THR A 65 6.75 -9.44 -13.24
CA THR A 65 7.36 -10.28 -12.21
C THR A 65 7.87 -9.41 -11.06
N ALA A 66 8.39 -10.03 -10.01
CA ALA A 66 9.03 -9.29 -8.92
C ALA A 66 10.20 -8.41 -9.42
N GLU A 67 10.92 -8.85 -10.47
CA GLU A 67 12.02 -8.09 -11.09
C GLU A 67 11.56 -6.78 -11.76
N THR A 68 10.31 -6.72 -12.21
CA THR A 68 9.73 -5.46 -12.74
C THR A 68 9.78 -4.34 -11.70
N PHE A 69 9.78 -4.69 -10.43
CA PHE A 69 9.79 -3.76 -9.29
C PHE A 69 11.15 -3.73 -8.57
N ALA A 70 12.22 -4.27 -9.18
CA ALA A 70 13.57 -4.20 -8.61
C ALA A 70 13.97 -2.73 -8.39
N ASP A 71 14.49 -2.40 -7.22
CA ASP A 71 14.83 -1.02 -6.80
C ASP A 71 13.68 0.00 -6.87
N LYS A 72 12.43 -0.46 -6.87
CA LYS A 72 11.26 0.40 -6.86
C LYS A 72 10.46 0.24 -5.57
N ILE A 73 9.88 1.33 -5.13
CA ILE A 73 8.77 1.33 -4.19
C ILE A 73 7.51 1.09 -5.00
N TYR A 74 6.56 0.31 -4.52
CA TYR A 74 5.30 0.21 -5.24
C TYR A 74 4.09 0.14 -4.30
N VAL A 75 2.94 0.53 -4.86
CA VAL A 75 1.64 0.41 -4.20
C VAL A 75 0.84 -0.66 -4.91
N ALA A 76 0.37 -1.65 -4.15
CA ALA A 76 -0.44 -2.75 -4.70
C ALA A 76 -1.87 -2.71 -4.18
N ASP A 77 -2.82 -3.16 -5.02
CA ASP A 77 -4.21 -3.40 -4.63
C ASP A 77 -4.80 -4.62 -5.37
N PHE A 78 -6.00 -5.02 -4.91
CA PHE A 78 -6.82 -6.05 -5.52
C PHE A 78 -8.16 -5.43 -5.93
N PHE A 79 -8.64 -5.73 -7.14
CA PHE A 79 -9.83 -5.11 -7.72
C PHE A 79 -10.49 -6.04 -8.76
N PHE A 80 -11.62 -5.63 -9.32
CA PHE A 80 -12.16 -6.14 -10.58
C PHE A 80 -12.92 -5.04 -11.30
N THR A 81 -12.94 -5.10 -12.65
CA THR A 81 -13.41 -3.96 -13.47
C THR A 81 -14.89 -3.71 -13.36
N THR A 82 -15.69 -4.74 -13.04
CA THR A 82 -17.16 -4.69 -12.94
C THR A 82 -17.67 -4.43 -11.51
N CYS A 83 -16.79 -4.18 -10.54
CA CYS A 83 -17.21 -3.90 -9.16
C CYS A 83 -18.04 -2.61 -9.07
N PRO A 84 -19.28 -2.69 -8.57
CA PRO A 84 -20.18 -1.52 -8.52
C PRO A 84 -20.01 -0.67 -7.26
N ASP A 85 -19.27 -1.14 -6.26
CA ASP A 85 -19.27 -0.57 -4.90
C ASP A 85 -17.95 0.14 -4.53
N ILE A 86 -16.99 -0.59 -3.98
CA ILE A 86 -15.77 0.03 -3.41
C ILE A 86 -14.70 0.37 -4.46
N CYS A 87 -14.62 -0.39 -5.57
CA CYS A 87 -13.58 -0.20 -6.57
C CYS A 87 -13.57 1.19 -7.22
N PRO A 88 -14.71 1.82 -7.57
CA PRO A 88 -14.69 3.19 -8.08
C PRO A 88 -14.08 4.19 -7.08
N LYS A 89 -14.39 4.05 -5.79
CA LYS A 89 -13.81 4.89 -4.72
C LYS A 89 -12.32 4.63 -4.61
N MET A 90 -11.91 3.36 -4.55
CA MET A 90 -10.49 2.97 -4.50
C MET A 90 -9.71 3.51 -5.71
N LYS A 91 -10.25 3.38 -6.94
CA LYS A 91 -9.57 3.88 -8.13
C LYS A 91 -9.39 5.40 -8.11
N THR A 92 -10.40 6.14 -7.66
CA THR A 92 -10.27 7.59 -7.44
C THR A 92 -9.15 7.91 -6.45
N GLN A 93 -9.05 7.18 -5.35
CA GLN A 93 -8.01 7.38 -4.36
C GLN A 93 -6.62 6.93 -4.88
N MET A 94 -6.53 5.82 -5.62
CA MET A 94 -5.27 5.38 -6.21
C MET A 94 -4.75 6.38 -7.27
N LEU A 95 -5.64 6.99 -8.05
CA LEU A 95 -5.28 8.09 -8.97
C LEU A 95 -4.69 9.28 -8.21
N ARG A 96 -5.21 9.64 -7.03
CA ARG A 96 -4.59 10.68 -6.18
C ARG A 96 -3.17 10.31 -5.77
N VAL A 97 -2.93 9.05 -5.41
CA VAL A 97 -1.57 8.57 -5.09
C VAL A 97 -0.69 8.65 -6.34
N TYR A 98 -1.17 8.15 -7.49
CA TYR A 98 -0.48 8.17 -8.77
C TYR A 98 -0.07 9.58 -9.17
N ASP A 99 -1.00 10.54 -9.14
CA ASP A 99 -0.72 11.94 -9.49
C ASP A 99 0.27 12.60 -8.53
N SER A 100 0.20 12.26 -7.23
CA SER A 100 1.13 12.80 -6.24
C SER A 100 2.56 12.30 -6.38
N MET A 101 2.76 11.19 -7.14
CA MET A 101 4.05 10.57 -7.46
C MET A 101 4.45 10.78 -8.94
N LYS A 102 3.77 11.65 -9.68
CA LYS A 102 3.94 11.83 -11.13
C LYS A 102 5.35 12.28 -11.55
N LEU A 103 6.07 12.94 -10.67
CA LEU A 103 7.40 13.50 -10.95
C LEU A 103 8.56 12.55 -10.56
N THR A 104 8.29 11.28 -10.25
CA THR A 104 9.31 10.31 -9.89
C THR A 104 9.09 8.97 -10.57
N ASP A 105 10.17 8.34 -11.02
CA ASP A 105 10.18 6.98 -11.58
C ASP A 105 10.43 5.91 -10.51
N GLU A 106 10.59 6.31 -9.24
CA GLU A 106 10.89 5.39 -8.15
C GLU A 106 9.66 4.67 -7.61
N VAL A 107 8.44 5.17 -7.94
CA VAL A 107 7.18 4.63 -7.42
C VAL A 107 6.35 4.07 -8.57
N LEU A 108 6.03 2.78 -8.47
CA LEU A 108 5.19 2.05 -9.41
C LEU A 108 3.87 1.62 -8.75
N PHE A 109 2.95 1.13 -9.58
CA PHE A 109 1.62 0.68 -9.13
C PHE A 109 1.32 -0.69 -9.72
N LEU A 110 0.70 -1.56 -8.91
CA LEU A 110 0.37 -2.93 -9.28
C LEU A 110 -1.04 -3.28 -8.81
N SER A 111 -1.98 -3.40 -9.75
CA SER A 111 -3.35 -3.77 -9.47
C SER A 111 -3.65 -5.18 -9.97
N HIS A 112 -3.98 -6.11 -9.06
CA HIS A 112 -4.31 -7.48 -9.38
C HIS A 112 -5.82 -7.62 -9.56
N THR A 113 -6.29 -8.11 -10.73
CA THR A 113 -7.70 -8.47 -10.80
C THR A 113 -8.01 -9.71 -9.98
N VAL A 114 -9.16 -9.73 -9.31
CA VAL A 114 -9.68 -10.93 -8.65
C VAL A 114 -10.75 -11.65 -9.49
N ASP A 115 -11.06 -11.10 -10.66
CA ASP A 115 -11.97 -11.72 -11.66
C ASP A 115 -11.26 -11.95 -13.01
N PRO A 116 -10.23 -12.80 -13.09
CA PRO A 116 -9.50 -13.01 -14.33
C PRO A 116 -10.34 -13.66 -15.45
N LYS A 117 -11.51 -14.21 -15.11
CA LYS A 117 -12.44 -14.74 -16.11
C LYS A 117 -13.08 -13.63 -16.95
N HIS A 118 -13.42 -12.51 -16.34
CA HIS A 118 -13.97 -11.33 -17.01
C HIS A 118 -12.85 -10.37 -17.44
N ASP A 119 -11.89 -10.11 -16.58
CA ASP A 119 -10.85 -9.12 -16.75
C ASP A 119 -9.70 -9.67 -17.59
N SER A 120 -9.97 -9.89 -18.89
CA SER A 120 -8.94 -10.25 -19.86
C SER A 120 -7.94 -9.10 -20.07
N VAL A 121 -6.81 -9.36 -20.71
CA VAL A 121 -5.82 -8.34 -21.09
C VAL A 121 -6.48 -7.16 -21.84
N ALA A 122 -7.38 -7.44 -22.78
CA ALA A 122 -8.07 -6.40 -23.54
C ALA A 122 -8.99 -5.54 -22.65
N VAL A 123 -9.69 -6.15 -21.70
CA VAL A 123 -10.54 -5.44 -20.71
C VAL A 123 -9.69 -4.57 -19.80
N LEU A 124 -8.57 -5.09 -19.33
CA LEU A 124 -7.63 -4.33 -18.49
C LEU A 124 -6.98 -3.18 -19.26
N LYS A 125 -6.73 -3.35 -20.56
CA LYS A 125 -6.18 -2.28 -21.41
C LYS A 125 -7.19 -1.13 -21.55
N ASP A 126 -8.43 -1.42 -21.91
CA ASP A 126 -9.50 -0.40 -22.00
C ASP A 126 -9.71 0.28 -20.61
N PHE A 127 -9.61 -0.48 -19.53
CA PHE A 127 -9.72 0.08 -18.18
C PHE A 127 -8.58 1.06 -17.87
N ALA A 128 -7.32 0.72 -18.19
CA ALA A 128 -6.16 1.58 -18.00
C ALA A 128 -6.23 2.85 -18.85
N GLU A 129 -6.68 2.74 -20.12
CA GLU A 129 -6.87 3.86 -21.03
C GLU A 129 -7.92 4.84 -20.51
N ARG A 130 -9.04 4.35 -19.97
CA ARG A 130 -10.04 5.21 -19.32
C ARG A 130 -9.53 5.95 -18.10
N LEU A 131 -8.57 5.37 -17.38
CA LEU A 131 -7.90 6.03 -16.24
C LEU A 131 -6.82 7.02 -16.70
N SER A 132 -6.43 7.02 -17.98
CA SER A 132 -5.38 7.87 -18.56
C SER A 132 -4.05 7.72 -17.82
N VAL A 133 -3.66 6.49 -17.47
CA VAL A 133 -2.41 6.18 -16.76
C VAL A 133 -1.37 5.54 -17.69
N GLU A 134 -0.10 5.75 -17.38
CA GLU A 134 1.03 5.21 -18.14
C GLU A 134 1.27 3.75 -17.78
N SER A 135 1.28 2.85 -18.76
CA SER A 135 1.37 1.40 -18.54
C SER A 135 2.74 0.94 -18.04
N ASN A 136 3.80 1.74 -18.22
CA ASN A 136 5.11 1.49 -17.63
C ASN A 136 5.19 1.87 -16.14
N ARG A 137 4.17 2.55 -15.62
CA ARG A 137 4.09 2.99 -14.22
C ARG A 137 2.99 2.30 -13.44
N TRP A 138 1.89 1.92 -14.09
CA TRP A 138 0.78 1.25 -13.44
C TRP A 138 0.38 -0.01 -14.21
N HIS A 139 0.69 -1.15 -13.63
CA HIS A 139 0.41 -2.45 -14.20
C HIS A 139 -0.90 -3.01 -13.63
N PHE A 140 -1.87 -3.25 -14.50
CA PHE A 140 -3.09 -4.01 -14.20
C PHE A 140 -2.85 -5.43 -14.66
N VAL A 141 -2.81 -6.38 -13.74
CA VAL A 141 -2.40 -7.75 -14.04
C VAL A 141 -3.53 -8.75 -13.88
N THR A 142 -3.47 -9.78 -14.75
CA THR A 142 -4.36 -10.95 -14.74
C THR A 142 -3.54 -12.22 -14.88
N GLY A 143 -4.14 -13.39 -14.61
CA GLY A 143 -3.49 -14.69 -14.68
C GLY A 143 -4.42 -15.81 -14.23
N ALA A 144 -3.86 -16.96 -13.83
CA ALA A 144 -4.67 -18.02 -13.24
C ALA A 144 -5.26 -17.55 -11.90
N LYS A 145 -6.54 -17.80 -11.69
CA LYS A 145 -7.30 -17.32 -10.52
C LYS A 145 -6.66 -17.80 -9.21
N GLU A 146 -6.31 -19.07 -9.17
CA GLU A 146 -5.71 -19.72 -8.02
C GLU A 146 -4.38 -19.07 -7.63
N ASP A 147 -3.57 -18.70 -8.63
CA ASP A 147 -2.28 -18.05 -8.42
C ASP A 147 -2.45 -16.63 -7.88
N ILE A 148 -3.41 -15.86 -8.43
CA ILE A 148 -3.73 -14.51 -7.96
C ILE A 148 -4.22 -14.54 -6.52
N TYR A 149 -5.14 -15.46 -6.20
CA TYR A 149 -5.73 -15.57 -4.87
C TYR A 149 -4.68 -16.01 -3.85
N LYS A 150 -3.89 -17.05 -4.18
CA LYS A 150 -2.79 -17.50 -3.34
C LYS A 150 -1.80 -16.36 -3.09
N HIS A 151 -1.37 -15.66 -4.15
CA HIS A 151 -0.45 -14.54 -4.04
C HIS A 151 -1.00 -13.42 -3.14
N GLY A 152 -2.28 -13.07 -3.30
CA GLY A 152 -2.94 -12.08 -2.43
C GLY A 152 -2.94 -12.49 -0.96
N GLN A 153 -3.26 -13.74 -0.68
CA GLN A 153 -3.37 -14.27 0.68
C GLN A 153 -2.00 -14.48 1.34
N THR A 154 -1.02 -15.02 0.62
CA THR A 154 0.28 -15.37 1.21
C THR A 154 1.24 -14.18 1.26
N SER A 155 1.31 -13.40 0.19
CA SER A 155 2.28 -12.30 0.06
C SER A 155 1.77 -10.99 0.68
N TYR A 156 0.49 -10.65 0.47
CA TYR A 156 -0.08 -9.41 0.98
C TYR A 156 -0.94 -9.59 2.23
N MET A 157 -1.24 -10.83 2.65
CA MET A 157 -2.19 -11.13 3.73
C MET A 157 -3.55 -10.47 3.46
N ALA A 158 -3.89 -10.33 2.18
CA ALA A 158 -5.11 -9.72 1.71
C ALA A 158 -6.27 -10.73 1.78
N SER A 159 -7.47 -10.25 2.13
CA SER A 159 -8.69 -11.04 1.96
C SER A 159 -9.04 -11.04 0.47
N VAL A 160 -8.75 -12.14 -0.21
CA VAL A 160 -9.09 -12.38 -1.61
C VAL A 160 -9.75 -13.75 -1.69
N MET A 161 -11.05 -13.78 -1.95
CA MET A 161 -11.83 -15.03 -1.99
C MET A 161 -13.16 -14.83 -2.73
N GLU A 162 -13.82 -15.93 -3.07
CA GLU A 162 -15.24 -15.91 -3.41
C GLU A 162 -16.07 -16.11 -2.15
N ASP A 163 -17.20 -15.41 -2.04
CA ASP A 163 -18.21 -15.76 -1.07
C ASP A 163 -18.96 -17.03 -1.54
N GLY A 164 -19.69 -17.67 -0.65
CA GLY A 164 -20.43 -18.91 -0.97
C GLY A 164 -21.56 -18.73 -1.99
N SER A 165 -21.86 -17.51 -2.45
CA SER A 165 -22.85 -17.17 -3.46
C SER A 165 -22.25 -16.83 -4.84
N GLY A 166 -20.92 -16.91 -4.98
CA GLY A 166 -20.19 -16.54 -6.18
C GLY A 166 -19.83 -15.04 -6.27
N GLY A 167 -20.04 -14.29 -5.18
CA GLY A 167 -19.58 -12.92 -5.04
C GLY A 167 -18.07 -12.87 -4.82
N LEU A 168 -17.43 -11.82 -5.34
CA LEU A 168 -15.99 -11.62 -5.20
C LEU A 168 -15.70 -10.73 -4.01
N ILE A 169 -14.90 -11.24 -3.06
CA ILE A 169 -14.40 -10.49 -1.91
C ILE A 169 -12.96 -10.15 -2.19
N HIS A 170 -12.61 -8.88 -2.12
CA HIS A 170 -11.24 -8.42 -2.15
C HIS A 170 -10.97 -7.41 -1.04
N SER A 171 -9.70 -7.34 -0.63
CA SER A 171 -9.26 -6.35 0.33
C SER A 171 -9.46 -4.94 -0.20
N GLY A 172 -10.20 -4.10 0.52
CA GLY A 172 -10.32 -2.66 0.25
C GLY A 172 -9.06 -1.85 0.56
N ARG A 173 -7.88 -2.51 0.60
CA ARG A 173 -6.63 -1.91 1.07
C ARG A 173 -5.65 -1.64 -0.05
N PHE A 174 -4.86 -0.58 0.14
CA PHE A 174 -3.61 -0.33 -0.58
C PHE A 174 -2.45 -0.80 0.28
N PHE A 175 -1.54 -1.54 -0.33
CA PHE A 175 -0.33 -2.05 0.32
C PHE A 175 0.87 -1.26 -0.20
N LEU A 176 1.68 -0.71 0.71
CA LEU A 176 2.93 -0.04 0.38
C LEU A 176 4.08 -1.05 0.53
N ILE A 177 4.84 -1.23 -0.54
CA ILE A 177 5.95 -2.18 -0.60
C ILE A 177 7.26 -1.43 -0.85
N ASP A 178 8.31 -1.79 -0.13
CA ASP A 178 9.64 -1.20 -0.26
C ASP A 178 10.50 -1.88 -1.36
N LYS A 179 11.70 -1.33 -1.58
CA LYS A 179 12.66 -1.84 -2.58
C LYS A 179 13.15 -3.27 -2.29
N GLU A 180 13.09 -3.72 -1.04
CA GLU A 180 13.43 -5.07 -0.60
C GLU A 180 12.24 -6.04 -0.59
N ARG A 181 11.07 -5.59 -1.09
CA ARG A 181 9.81 -6.34 -1.18
C ARG A 181 9.11 -6.58 0.16
N HIS A 182 9.38 -5.78 1.19
CA HIS A 182 8.65 -5.86 2.44
C HIS A 182 7.38 -5.01 2.40
N VAL A 183 6.31 -5.51 3.01
CA VAL A 183 5.09 -4.71 3.22
C VAL A 183 5.34 -3.73 4.36
N ARG A 184 5.29 -2.42 4.05
CA ARG A 184 5.59 -1.33 4.99
C ARG A 184 4.35 -0.59 5.48
N GLY A 185 3.19 -0.87 4.88
CA GLY A 185 1.91 -0.30 5.29
C GLY A 185 0.73 -0.94 4.56
N ALA A 186 -0.44 -0.88 5.20
CA ALA A 186 -1.72 -1.28 4.63
C ALA A 186 -2.76 -0.22 5.00
N TYR A 187 -3.37 0.40 3.99
CA TYR A 187 -4.19 1.60 4.12
C TYR A 187 -5.59 1.33 3.58
N ASP A 188 -6.61 1.90 4.19
CA ASP A 188 -7.96 1.83 3.63
C ASP A 188 -8.03 2.65 2.34
N GLY A 189 -8.18 1.95 1.21
CA GLY A 189 -8.24 2.55 -0.13
C GLY A 189 -9.54 3.32 -0.41
N THR A 190 -10.53 3.24 0.48
CA THR A 190 -11.79 3.98 0.36
C THR A 190 -11.81 5.25 1.21
N ASP A 191 -10.90 5.37 2.19
CA ASP A 191 -10.81 6.53 3.09
C ASP A 191 -9.77 7.54 2.62
N PRO A 192 -10.16 8.77 2.24
CA PRO A 192 -9.22 9.81 1.85
C PRO A 192 -8.15 10.13 2.89
N ALA A 193 -8.47 10.07 4.19
CA ALA A 193 -7.52 10.37 5.26
C ALA A 193 -6.44 9.28 5.36
N SER A 194 -6.82 8.01 5.22
CA SER A 194 -5.89 6.89 5.15
C SER A 194 -4.96 6.99 3.94
N VAL A 195 -5.49 7.41 2.79
CA VAL A 195 -4.70 7.62 1.56
C VAL A 195 -3.74 8.81 1.68
N ASP A 196 -4.12 9.88 2.41
CA ASP A 196 -3.20 10.98 2.71
C ASP A 196 -2.01 10.53 3.58
N VAL A 197 -2.24 9.56 4.48
CA VAL A 197 -1.15 8.92 5.24
C VAL A 197 -0.26 8.09 4.31
N LEU A 198 -0.83 7.28 3.41
CA LEU A 198 -0.07 6.51 2.41
C LEU A 198 0.85 7.43 1.59
N ILE A 199 0.34 8.55 1.06
CA ILE A 199 1.14 9.51 0.28
C ILE A 199 2.32 10.06 1.10
N LYS A 200 2.11 10.37 2.38
CA LYS A 200 3.18 10.83 3.28
C LYS A 200 4.21 9.72 3.53
N ASP A 201 3.75 8.49 3.72
CA ASP A 201 4.61 7.35 4.02
C ASP A 201 5.42 6.91 2.79
N ILE A 202 4.88 7.00 1.56
CA ILE A 202 5.66 6.82 0.32
C ILE A 202 6.82 7.83 0.29
N LYS A 203 6.54 9.13 0.47
CA LYS A 203 7.57 10.18 0.47
C LYS A 203 8.62 9.98 1.57
N LYS A 204 8.21 9.49 2.72
CA LYS A 204 9.09 9.15 3.82
C LYS A 204 9.99 7.94 3.48
N LEU A 205 9.40 6.93 2.84
CA LEU A 205 10.12 5.73 2.42
C LEU A 205 11.16 6.07 1.35
N MET A 206 10.81 6.88 0.34
CA MET A 206 11.76 7.39 -0.68
C MET A 206 12.98 8.04 -0.02
N LYS A 207 12.77 8.94 0.94
CA LYS A 207 13.87 9.61 1.68
C LYS A 207 14.80 8.66 2.43
N THR A 208 14.40 7.43 2.73
CA THR A 208 15.29 6.45 3.38
C THR A 208 16.33 5.88 2.41
N TYR A 209 16.09 6.01 1.10
CA TYR A 209 16.96 5.54 0.01
C TYR A 209 17.74 6.68 -0.67
N GLU A 210 17.39 7.94 -0.42
CA GLU A 210 18.19 9.10 -0.82
C GLU A 210 19.44 9.19 0.10
N LYS A 211 20.58 8.73 -0.39
CA LYS A 211 21.89 8.82 0.30
C LYS A 211 22.86 9.65 -0.52
#